data_03cda1dc9ac0537df156652ac59e839d
#
_entry.id   03cda1dc9ac0537df156652ac59e839d
#
_cell.length_a   1.000
_cell.length_b   1.000
_cell.length_c   1.000
_cell.angle_alpha   90.00
_cell.angle_beta   90.00
_cell.angle_gamma   90.00
#
_symmetry.space_group_name_H-M   'P 1'
#
loop_
_entity.id
_entity.type
_entity.pdbx_description
1 polymer ?
#
loop_
_entity_poly.entity_id
_entity_poly.type
_entity_poly.pdbx_seq_one_letter_code
_entity_poly.pdbx_strand_id
1 'polypeptide(L)'
;DPTNPSTIYASQSPGGVFWSNDHGVTWVALDDGLHDEMVLGLRFDPHVGGRLYAETSTGLYRADLASGQPAGFRRAVEFFHAQFNHYFVSADLDEVAGLDAGVFQGWARTGQGFAVTEGVSPGNQPVCRFFGVGFAPLSSHFYTPYPTECEIVKADPKWLYEKIAFGLALPEPSTHGCPVATRPLYRAWNRNENGAPNHRYTASSNTLFEMIAAGWVFEGEAQTQVFACVPY
;
A
#
# COMPACT_ATOMS: atom_id res chain seq x y z
N ASP A 1 -4.35 20.66 8.30
CA ASP A 1 -5.37 21.12 7.35
C ASP A 1 -6.34 22.06 8.06
N PRO A 2 -6.50 23.32 7.60
CA PRO A 2 -7.40 24.28 8.27
C PRO A 2 -8.88 23.89 8.19
N THR A 3 -9.24 22.98 7.30
CA THR A 3 -10.63 22.52 7.09
C THR A 3 -10.91 21.17 7.75
N ASN A 4 -9.87 20.40 8.09
CA ASN A 4 -9.99 19.08 8.70
C ASN A 4 -8.88 18.87 9.75
N PRO A 5 -9.19 19.04 11.06
CA PRO A 5 -8.19 18.92 12.13
C PRO A 5 -7.54 17.53 12.28
N SER A 6 -8.15 16.48 11.76
CA SER A 6 -7.55 15.13 11.78
C SER A 6 -6.47 14.96 10.71
N THR A 7 -6.42 15.85 9.72
CA THR A 7 -5.44 15.81 8.64
C THR A 7 -4.25 16.69 8.94
N ILE A 8 -3.07 16.11 8.93
CA ILE A 8 -1.78 16.78 9.22
C ILE A 8 -0.86 16.58 8.03
N TYR A 9 -0.11 17.62 7.67
CA TYR A 9 0.95 17.55 6.67
C TYR A 9 2.28 17.83 7.34
N ALA A 10 3.29 17.05 6.99
CA ALA A 10 4.64 17.19 7.52
C ALA A 10 5.66 17.09 6.39
N SER A 11 6.78 17.80 6.53
CA SER A 11 7.94 17.65 5.67
C SER A 11 9.06 16.97 6.44
N GLN A 12 9.81 16.12 5.74
CA GLN A 12 11.04 15.50 6.22
C GLN A 12 12.19 15.90 5.30
N SER A 13 13.34 16.20 5.87
CA SER A 13 14.54 16.54 5.10
C SER A 13 15.68 15.57 5.42
N PRO A 14 16.29 14.95 4.40
CA PRO A 14 15.78 14.78 3.03
C PRO A 14 14.58 13.79 3.05
N GLY A 15 13.62 13.92 2.15
CA GLY A 15 12.60 12.89 2.03
C GLY A 15 11.16 13.32 1.70
N GLY A 16 10.92 14.58 1.38
CA GLY A 16 9.63 15.01 0.81
C GLY A 16 8.56 15.44 1.79
N VAL A 17 7.32 15.36 1.34
CA VAL A 17 6.12 15.75 2.09
C VAL A 17 5.30 14.50 2.42
N PHE A 18 4.79 14.46 3.64
CA PHE A 18 3.93 13.40 4.13
C PHE A 18 2.61 13.99 4.64
N TRP A 19 1.57 13.22 4.58
CA TRP A 19 0.29 13.56 5.18
C TRP A 19 -0.27 12.42 6.02
N SER A 20 -1.07 12.77 7.01
CA SER A 20 -1.80 11.87 7.89
C SER A 20 -3.25 12.30 7.95
N ASN A 21 -4.20 11.38 8.03
CA ASN A 21 -5.62 11.65 8.25
C ASN A 21 -6.15 11.08 9.57
N ASP A 22 -5.25 10.58 10.39
CA ASP A 22 -5.54 9.90 11.65
C ASP A 22 -4.76 10.52 12.82
N HIS A 23 -4.68 11.85 12.82
CA HIS A 23 -3.98 12.65 13.86
C HIS A 23 -2.47 12.32 13.98
N GLY A 24 -1.83 11.90 12.90
CA GLY A 24 -0.40 11.61 12.90
C GLY A 24 -0.02 10.18 13.30
N VAL A 25 -1.00 9.28 13.44
CA VAL A 25 -0.73 7.86 13.76
C VAL A 25 -0.10 7.14 12.57
N THR A 26 -0.62 7.39 11.36
CA THR A 26 -0.02 6.87 10.11
C THR A 26 0.27 8.00 9.13
N TRP A 27 1.31 7.82 8.30
CA TRP A 27 1.77 8.82 7.35
C TRP A 27 1.91 8.24 5.96
N VAL A 28 1.44 8.97 4.95
CA VAL A 28 1.57 8.64 3.53
C VAL A 28 2.45 9.69 2.87
N ALA A 29 3.37 9.26 2.01
CA ALA A 29 4.15 10.19 1.22
C ALA A 29 3.26 10.93 0.20
N LEU A 30 3.50 12.25 0.08
CA LEU A 30 2.87 13.16 -0.87
C LEU A 30 3.97 13.86 -1.66
N ASP A 31 4.89 13.07 -2.20
CA ASP A 31 6.16 13.54 -2.78
C ASP A 31 6.20 13.46 -4.30
N ASP A 32 5.04 13.31 -4.95
CA ASP A 32 4.94 13.27 -6.41
C ASP A 32 5.55 14.55 -7.03
N GLY A 33 6.70 14.38 -7.68
CA GLY A 33 7.49 15.47 -8.23
C GLY A 33 8.51 16.13 -7.27
N LEU A 34 8.59 15.73 -6.01
CA LEU A 34 9.54 16.25 -5.00
C LEU A 34 10.70 15.26 -4.78
N HIS A 35 11.31 14.78 -5.85
CA HIS A 35 12.39 13.79 -5.77
C HIS A 35 13.61 14.33 -5.00
N ASP A 36 13.85 13.77 -3.81
CA ASP A 36 15.01 14.05 -2.93
C ASP A 36 15.23 15.54 -2.57
N GLU A 37 14.20 16.38 -2.75
CA GLU A 37 14.26 17.80 -2.46
C GLU A 37 14.26 18.06 -0.94
N MET A 38 15.06 19.04 -0.53
CA MET A 38 14.97 19.55 0.82
C MET A 38 13.74 20.45 0.94
N VAL A 39 12.71 19.99 1.64
CA VAL A 39 11.51 20.80 1.91
C VAL A 39 11.77 21.71 3.10
N LEU A 40 11.75 23.02 2.86
CA LEU A 40 12.03 24.06 3.85
C LEU A 40 10.79 24.48 4.61
N GLY A 41 9.61 24.32 4.00
CA GLY A 41 8.36 24.69 4.63
C GLY A 41 7.14 24.26 3.84
N LEU A 42 6.01 24.12 4.57
CA LEU A 42 4.71 23.82 4.01
C LEU A 42 3.73 24.93 4.35
N ARG A 43 2.91 25.35 3.40
CA ARG A 43 1.89 26.38 3.61
C ARG A 43 0.62 26.07 2.83
N PHE A 44 -0.51 26.18 3.49
CA PHE A 44 -1.80 26.23 2.79
C PHE A 44 -2.03 27.58 2.11
N ASP A 45 -2.66 27.54 0.95
CA ASP A 45 -3.16 28.75 0.29
C ASP A 45 -4.30 29.35 1.14
N PRO A 46 -4.19 30.62 1.58
CA PRO A 46 -5.24 31.21 2.40
C PRO A 46 -6.52 31.53 1.62
N HIS A 47 -6.47 31.51 0.28
CA HIS A 47 -7.58 31.88 -0.59
C HIS A 47 -8.18 30.73 -1.36
N VAL A 48 -7.42 29.63 -1.50
CA VAL A 48 -7.86 28.44 -2.25
C VAL A 48 -7.81 27.23 -1.32
N GLY A 49 -8.98 26.80 -0.87
CA GLY A 49 -9.10 25.63 -0.02
C GLY A 49 -8.51 24.39 -0.70
N GLY A 50 -7.80 23.56 0.07
CA GLY A 50 -7.17 22.35 -0.44
C GLY A 50 -5.92 22.57 -1.31
N ARG A 51 -5.30 23.75 -1.27
CA ARG A 51 -4.03 24.02 -1.95
C ARG A 51 -2.89 24.09 -0.95
N LEU A 52 -1.88 23.26 -1.15
CA LEU A 52 -0.67 23.21 -0.36
C LEU A 52 0.53 23.64 -1.20
N TYR A 53 1.38 24.47 -0.65
CA TYR A 53 2.69 24.82 -1.21
C TYR A 53 3.80 24.19 -0.38
N ALA A 54 4.78 23.60 -1.07
CA ALA A 54 6.05 23.17 -0.49
C ALA A 54 7.17 24.08 -1.01
N GLU A 55 7.82 24.81 -0.11
CA GLU A 55 9.04 25.55 -0.39
C GLU A 55 10.21 24.60 -0.28
N THR A 56 11.03 24.53 -1.32
CA THR A 56 12.20 23.64 -1.38
C THR A 56 13.46 24.43 -1.69
N SER A 57 14.60 23.76 -1.60
CA SER A 57 15.90 24.35 -1.98
C SER A 57 16.00 24.71 -3.47
N THR A 58 15.17 24.12 -4.33
CA THR A 58 15.21 24.30 -5.79
C THR A 58 14.00 25.09 -6.32
N GLY A 59 12.96 25.31 -5.54
CA GLY A 59 11.81 26.08 -5.96
C GLY A 59 10.56 25.90 -5.11
N LEU A 60 9.46 26.46 -5.61
CA LEU A 60 8.15 26.36 -4.99
C LEU A 60 7.30 25.31 -5.75
N TYR A 61 6.89 24.30 -5.04
CA TYR A 61 5.99 23.26 -5.54
C TYR A 61 4.57 23.50 -5.04
N ARG A 62 3.58 23.08 -5.83
CA ARG A 62 2.18 23.22 -5.51
C ARG A 62 1.47 21.88 -5.65
N ALA A 63 0.70 21.51 -4.64
CA ALA A 63 -0.28 20.43 -4.71
C ALA A 63 -1.69 21.04 -4.57
N ASP A 64 -2.56 20.80 -5.52
CA ASP A 64 -3.98 21.07 -5.40
C ASP A 64 -4.64 19.82 -4.77
N LEU A 65 -4.71 19.84 -3.46
CA LEU A 65 -5.42 18.83 -2.67
C LEU A 65 -6.90 19.11 -2.91
N ALA A 66 -7.54 18.34 -3.78
CA ALA A 66 -8.98 18.46 -4.00
C ALA A 66 -9.68 18.50 -2.65
N SER A 67 -10.54 19.49 -2.42
CA SER A 67 -11.19 19.89 -1.17
C SER A 67 -11.41 18.73 -0.18
N GLY A 68 -10.57 18.70 0.87
CA GLY A 68 -10.46 17.52 1.74
C GLY A 68 -9.74 16.42 0.98
N GLN A 69 -8.72 15.78 1.58
CA GLN A 69 -8.07 14.56 1.06
C GLN A 69 -8.81 13.91 -0.10
N PRO A 70 -8.17 13.25 -1.07
CA PRO A 70 -8.90 12.32 -1.90
C PRO A 70 -9.66 11.39 -0.94
N ALA A 71 -10.95 11.68 -0.73
CA ALA A 71 -11.81 10.83 0.05
C ALA A 71 -11.62 9.42 -0.49
N GLY A 72 -11.13 8.52 0.34
CA GLY A 72 -10.97 7.16 -0.08
C GLY A 72 -9.54 6.63 -0.24
N PHE A 73 -8.49 7.32 0.21
CA PHE A 73 -7.15 6.72 0.28
C PHE A 73 -6.77 6.36 1.72
N ARG A 74 -6.12 5.22 1.89
CA ARG A 74 -5.52 4.76 3.14
C ARG A 74 -4.12 4.21 2.89
N ARG A 75 -3.32 4.13 3.94
CA ARG A 75 -2.06 3.40 3.89
C ARG A 75 -2.30 1.94 4.27
N ALA A 76 -1.97 1.04 3.37
CA ALA A 76 -1.78 -0.36 3.70
C ALA A 76 -0.39 -0.52 4.33
N VAL A 77 -0.35 -1.00 5.57
CA VAL A 77 0.86 -1.18 6.38
C VAL A 77 1.29 -2.64 6.31
N GLU A 78 2.57 -2.89 6.02
CA GLU A 78 3.14 -4.23 6.02
C GLU A 78 3.66 -4.62 7.40
N PHE A 79 3.27 -5.81 7.84
CA PHE A 79 3.77 -6.51 9.03
C PHE A 79 4.42 -7.83 8.62
N PHE A 80 5.37 -8.29 9.43
CA PHE A 80 6.05 -9.56 9.26
C PHE A 80 6.05 -10.37 10.55
N HIS A 81 5.73 -11.66 10.44
CA HIS A 81 5.82 -12.62 11.53
C HIS A 81 6.99 -13.57 11.28
N ALA A 82 8.08 -13.40 12.04
CA ALA A 82 9.33 -14.12 11.80
C ALA A 82 9.22 -15.64 11.92
N GLN A 83 8.47 -16.13 12.92
CA GLN A 83 8.29 -17.58 13.15
C GLN A 83 7.55 -18.26 12.00
N PHE A 84 6.59 -17.56 11.35
CA PHE A 84 5.81 -18.10 10.25
C PHE A 84 6.38 -17.72 8.87
N ASN A 85 7.41 -16.87 8.85
CA ASN A 85 7.93 -16.25 7.62
C ASN A 85 6.80 -15.64 6.77
N HIS A 86 5.87 -14.92 7.45
CA HIS A 86 4.60 -14.50 6.87
C HIS A 86 4.51 -12.97 6.81
N TYR A 87 4.24 -12.46 5.61
CA TYR A 87 3.93 -11.04 5.37
C TYR A 87 2.43 -10.81 5.39
N PHE A 88 1.99 -9.81 6.11
CA PHE A 88 0.60 -9.39 6.22
C PHE A 88 0.48 -7.90 5.93
N VAL A 89 -0.55 -7.52 5.17
CA VAL A 89 -0.82 -6.12 4.82
C VAL A 89 -2.22 -5.74 5.28
N SER A 90 -2.36 -4.65 6.01
CA SER A 90 -3.67 -4.11 6.39
C SER A 90 -3.77 -2.60 6.21
N ALA A 91 -4.93 -2.16 5.70
CA ALA A 91 -5.36 -0.77 5.68
C ALA A 91 -6.53 -0.53 6.65
N ASP A 92 -6.90 -1.53 7.43
CA ASP A 92 -7.91 -1.46 8.48
C ASP A 92 -7.28 -0.90 9.75
N LEU A 93 -7.76 0.24 10.22
CA LEU A 93 -7.14 0.97 11.33
C LEU A 93 -7.17 0.18 12.64
N ASP A 94 -8.25 -0.58 12.88
CA ASP A 94 -8.39 -1.38 14.11
C ASP A 94 -7.42 -2.57 14.08
N GLU A 95 -7.26 -3.23 12.92
CA GLU A 95 -6.28 -4.30 12.73
C GLU A 95 -4.85 -3.77 12.92
N VAL A 96 -4.52 -2.64 12.31
CA VAL A 96 -3.20 -2.00 12.45
C VAL A 96 -2.93 -1.62 13.91
N ALA A 97 -3.89 -0.98 14.57
CA ALA A 97 -3.76 -0.62 15.99
C ALA A 97 -3.58 -1.85 16.90
N GLY A 98 -4.32 -2.94 16.62
CA GLY A 98 -4.19 -4.20 17.37
C GLY A 98 -2.82 -4.87 17.18
N LEU A 99 -2.28 -4.85 15.95
CA LEU A 99 -0.94 -5.36 15.65
C LEU A 99 0.16 -4.53 16.34
N ASP A 100 0.06 -3.21 16.30
CA ASP A 100 0.99 -2.29 16.96
C ASP A 100 0.97 -2.42 18.48
N ALA A 101 -0.21 -2.62 19.06
CA ALA A 101 -0.39 -2.85 20.50
C ALA A 101 0.06 -4.24 20.96
N GLY A 102 0.48 -5.12 20.03
CA GLY A 102 0.91 -6.49 20.35
C GLY A 102 -0.22 -7.42 20.75
N VAL A 103 -1.48 -7.08 20.45
CA VAL A 103 -2.65 -7.97 20.66
C VAL A 103 -2.44 -9.28 19.91
N PHE A 104 -1.85 -9.20 18.72
CA PHE A 104 -1.43 -10.34 17.92
C PHE A 104 0.09 -10.51 18.06
N GLN A 105 0.52 -11.46 18.86
CA GLN A 105 1.93 -11.66 19.18
C GLN A 105 2.75 -12.11 17.96
N GLY A 106 4.01 -11.69 17.90
CA GLY A 106 4.98 -12.11 16.89
C GLY A 106 4.97 -11.28 15.61
N TRP A 107 4.03 -10.34 15.44
CA TRP A 107 4.01 -9.41 14.32
C TRP A 107 4.81 -8.15 14.61
N ALA A 108 5.57 -7.70 13.64
CA ALA A 108 6.30 -6.45 13.68
C ALA A 108 6.14 -5.68 12.36
N ARG A 109 6.05 -4.35 12.42
CA ARG A 109 6.08 -3.53 11.21
C ARG A 109 7.41 -3.70 10.49
N THR A 110 7.35 -3.81 9.15
CA THR A 110 8.57 -3.86 8.32
C THR A 110 9.09 -2.46 7.95
N GLY A 111 8.30 -1.43 8.19
CA GLY A 111 8.54 -0.08 7.68
C GLY A 111 8.02 0.12 6.25
N GLN A 112 7.60 -0.96 5.56
CA GLN A 112 7.02 -0.91 4.22
C GLN A 112 5.52 -0.67 4.27
N GLY A 113 4.97 -0.22 3.15
CA GLY A 113 3.56 -0.02 2.94
C GLY A 113 3.31 0.78 1.65
N PHE A 114 2.05 0.91 1.28
CA PHE A 114 1.66 1.61 0.07
C PHE A 114 0.26 2.21 0.22
N ALA A 115 -0.05 3.22 -0.59
CA ALA A 115 -1.37 3.81 -0.62
C ALA A 115 -2.37 2.86 -1.29
N VAL A 116 -3.60 2.82 -0.79
CA VAL A 116 -4.72 2.05 -1.35
C VAL A 116 -5.99 2.90 -1.32
N THR A 117 -7.01 2.53 -2.08
CA THR A 117 -8.31 3.20 -1.99
C THR A 117 -9.22 2.51 -0.98
N GLU A 118 -10.06 3.28 -0.30
CA GLU A 118 -11.15 2.75 0.51
C GLU A 118 -12.25 2.18 -0.39
N GLY A 119 -12.48 0.87 -0.29
CA GLY A 119 -13.57 0.23 -1.03
C GLY A 119 -13.41 0.28 -2.54
N VAL A 120 -14.53 0.21 -3.24
CA VAL A 120 -14.62 0.22 -4.70
C VAL A 120 -14.93 1.63 -5.18
N SER A 121 -14.07 2.18 -6.03
CA SER A 121 -14.28 3.45 -6.71
C SER A 121 -14.10 3.27 -8.22
N PRO A 122 -14.64 4.17 -9.06
CA PRO A 122 -14.43 4.11 -10.50
C PRO A 122 -12.94 4.00 -10.85
N GLY A 123 -12.58 3.00 -11.65
CA GLY A 123 -11.18 2.73 -12.05
C GLY A 123 -10.42 1.76 -11.14
N ASN A 124 -10.97 1.39 -9.97
CA ASN A 124 -10.35 0.45 -9.06
C ASN A 124 -11.14 -0.85 -8.94
N GLN A 125 -10.43 -1.94 -8.64
CA GLN A 125 -10.99 -3.25 -8.36
C GLN A 125 -10.94 -3.54 -6.86
N PRO A 126 -11.98 -4.19 -6.30
CA PRO A 126 -11.95 -4.66 -4.93
C PRO A 126 -10.91 -5.77 -4.77
N VAL A 127 -10.10 -5.68 -3.72
CA VAL A 127 -9.08 -6.66 -3.39
C VAL A 127 -9.65 -7.69 -2.43
N CYS A 128 -9.85 -8.91 -2.90
CA CYS A 128 -10.20 -10.05 -2.06
C CYS A 128 -9.03 -10.39 -1.13
N ARG A 129 -9.31 -10.57 0.16
CA ARG A 129 -8.35 -11.06 1.15
C ARG A 129 -8.75 -12.45 1.64
N PHE A 130 -7.75 -13.32 1.75
CA PHE A 130 -7.90 -14.69 2.20
C PHE A 130 -6.90 -15.03 3.29
N PHE A 131 -7.31 -15.83 4.25
CA PHE A 131 -6.45 -16.44 5.26
C PHE A 131 -6.25 -17.93 4.97
N GLY A 132 -5.02 -18.39 5.01
CA GLY A 132 -4.66 -19.77 4.76
C GLY A 132 -4.93 -20.67 5.96
N VAL A 133 -6.02 -21.43 5.91
CA VAL A 133 -6.42 -22.40 6.96
C VAL A 133 -5.84 -23.79 6.76
N GLY A 134 -5.36 -24.11 5.55
CA GLY A 134 -4.81 -25.42 5.19
C GLY A 134 -3.32 -25.60 5.49
N PHE A 135 -2.66 -24.65 6.17
CA PHE A 135 -1.20 -24.61 6.31
C PHE A 135 -0.72 -24.70 7.76
N ALA A 136 -1.59 -24.98 8.71
CA ALA A 136 -1.23 -25.06 10.12
C ALA A 136 -0.03 -26.01 10.38
N PRO A 137 0.92 -25.66 11.28
CA PRO A 137 0.93 -24.52 12.18
C PRO A 137 1.36 -23.18 11.55
N LEU A 138 1.71 -23.18 10.27
CA LEU A 138 2.04 -21.96 9.52
C LEU A 138 0.79 -21.20 9.13
N SER A 139 0.94 -19.93 8.82
CA SER A 139 -0.13 -19.07 8.33
C SER A 139 0.29 -18.33 7.07
N SER A 140 -0.68 -17.88 6.30
CA SER A 140 -0.48 -17.06 5.10
C SER A 140 -1.69 -16.19 4.85
N HIS A 141 -1.47 -15.05 4.18
CA HIS A 141 -2.54 -14.26 3.59
C HIS A 141 -2.32 -14.12 2.09
N PHE A 142 -3.42 -14.09 1.37
CA PHE A 142 -3.43 -13.90 -0.07
C PHE A 142 -4.37 -12.75 -0.44
N TYR A 143 -3.93 -11.89 -1.37
CA TYR A 143 -4.69 -10.74 -1.83
C TYR A 143 -4.73 -10.72 -3.35
N THR A 144 -5.90 -10.43 -3.90
CA THR A 144 -6.04 -10.27 -5.34
C THR A 144 -7.12 -9.25 -5.73
N PRO A 145 -6.81 -8.33 -6.67
CA PRO A 145 -7.80 -7.47 -7.31
C PRO A 145 -8.44 -8.12 -8.54
N TYR A 146 -8.01 -9.33 -8.93
CA TYR A 146 -8.50 -10.02 -10.12
C TYR A 146 -9.74 -10.86 -9.78
N PRO A 147 -10.94 -10.55 -10.34
CA PRO A 147 -12.17 -11.26 -10.01
C PRO A 147 -12.09 -12.77 -10.25
N THR A 148 -11.49 -13.18 -11.37
CA THR A 148 -11.33 -14.62 -11.70
C THR A 148 -10.46 -15.32 -10.67
N GLU A 149 -9.32 -14.73 -10.28
CA GLU A 149 -8.43 -15.31 -9.25
C GLU A 149 -9.13 -15.35 -7.88
N CYS A 150 -9.91 -14.31 -7.55
CA CYS A 150 -10.71 -14.28 -6.33
C CYS A 150 -11.68 -15.47 -6.26
N GLU A 151 -12.42 -15.77 -7.33
CA GLU A 151 -13.36 -16.89 -7.35
C GLU A 151 -12.66 -18.25 -7.33
N ILE A 152 -11.50 -18.38 -7.97
CA ILE A 152 -10.69 -19.62 -7.90
C ILE A 152 -10.24 -19.88 -6.46
N VAL A 153 -9.72 -18.86 -5.78
CA VAL A 153 -9.22 -19.03 -4.41
C VAL A 153 -10.36 -19.24 -3.40
N LYS A 154 -11.53 -18.63 -3.62
CA LYS A 154 -12.75 -18.92 -2.82
C LYS A 154 -13.19 -20.39 -2.89
N ALA A 155 -12.95 -21.06 -4.03
CA ALA A 155 -13.29 -22.46 -4.22
C ALA A 155 -12.26 -23.44 -3.61
N ASP A 156 -11.07 -22.99 -3.24
CA ASP A 156 -10.05 -23.81 -2.60
C ASP A 156 -10.26 -23.89 -1.08
N PRO A 157 -10.57 -25.10 -0.51
CA PRO A 157 -10.84 -25.23 0.93
C PRO A 157 -9.64 -24.93 1.84
N LYS A 158 -8.45 -24.74 1.30
CA LYS A 158 -7.27 -24.30 2.07
C LYS A 158 -7.28 -22.82 2.40
N TRP A 159 -8.16 -22.04 1.75
CA TRP A 159 -8.25 -20.61 1.92
C TRP A 159 -9.63 -20.20 2.45
N LEU A 160 -9.63 -19.40 3.51
CA LEU A 160 -10.83 -18.77 4.04
C LEU A 160 -10.92 -17.35 3.46
N TYR A 161 -12.00 -17.06 2.74
CA TYR A 161 -12.29 -15.69 2.34
C TYR A 161 -12.65 -14.86 3.58
N GLU A 162 -11.96 -13.76 3.79
CA GLU A 162 -12.20 -12.90 4.93
C GLU A 162 -13.07 -11.69 4.57
N LYS A 163 -12.60 -10.86 3.64
CA LYS A 163 -13.27 -9.60 3.26
C LYS A 163 -12.68 -9.00 1.99
N ILE A 164 -13.30 -7.92 1.51
CA ILE A 164 -12.61 -6.96 0.64
C ILE A 164 -11.72 -6.10 1.53
N ALA A 165 -10.41 -6.13 1.28
CA ALA A 165 -9.43 -5.44 2.11
C ALA A 165 -9.34 -3.94 1.78
N PHE A 166 -9.31 -3.61 0.49
CA PHE A 166 -9.18 -2.25 -0.07
C PHE A 166 -9.41 -2.31 -1.58
N GLY A 167 -9.22 -1.18 -2.28
CA GLY A 167 -9.27 -1.11 -3.74
C GLY A 167 -7.89 -0.85 -4.35
N LEU A 168 -7.64 -1.41 -5.55
CA LEU A 168 -6.44 -1.19 -6.36
C LEU A 168 -6.83 -0.97 -7.83
N ALA A 169 -6.04 -0.16 -8.54
CA ALA A 169 -6.13 -0.11 -9.99
C ALA A 169 -5.42 -1.32 -10.62
N LEU A 170 -5.91 -1.77 -11.77
CA LEU A 170 -5.20 -2.77 -12.58
C LEU A 170 -4.27 -2.10 -13.59
N PRO A 171 -3.21 -2.78 -14.04
CA PRO A 171 -2.44 -2.35 -15.20
C PRO A 171 -3.32 -2.18 -16.44
N GLU A 172 -3.00 -1.20 -17.27
CA GLU A 172 -3.72 -0.98 -18.51
C GLU A 172 -3.49 -2.14 -19.49
N PRO A 173 -4.55 -2.71 -20.10
CA PRO A 173 -4.42 -3.89 -20.95
C PRO A 173 -3.49 -3.70 -22.15
N SER A 174 -3.37 -2.46 -22.67
CA SER A 174 -2.59 -2.16 -23.87
C SER A 174 -1.09 -1.94 -23.60
N THR A 175 -0.75 -1.40 -22.43
CA THR A 175 0.63 -1.01 -22.07
C THR A 175 1.22 -1.91 -20.99
N HIS A 176 0.38 -2.64 -20.25
CA HIS A 176 0.74 -3.39 -19.04
C HIS A 176 1.35 -2.52 -17.94
N GLY A 177 1.27 -1.20 -18.10
CA GLY A 177 1.73 -0.19 -17.15
C GLY A 177 0.61 0.32 -16.26
N CYS A 178 0.98 1.15 -15.30
CA CYS A 178 0.01 1.74 -14.40
C CYS A 178 -0.70 2.97 -14.99
N PRO A 179 -1.99 3.16 -14.72
CA PRO A 179 -2.72 4.38 -15.06
C PRO A 179 -2.06 5.63 -14.48
N VAL A 180 -2.37 6.79 -15.09
CA VAL A 180 -1.89 8.08 -14.60
C VAL A 180 -2.20 8.28 -13.11
N ALA A 181 -1.29 8.92 -12.38
CA ALA A 181 -1.34 9.15 -10.93
C ALA A 181 -1.29 7.86 -10.08
N THR A 182 -0.81 6.76 -10.66
CA THR A 182 -0.53 5.52 -9.92
C THR A 182 0.86 4.97 -10.25
N ARG A 183 1.39 4.12 -9.38
CA ARG A 183 2.69 3.46 -9.53
C ARG A 183 2.57 1.95 -9.35
N PRO A 184 3.55 1.17 -9.83
CA PRO A 184 3.52 -0.27 -9.71
C PRO A 184 3.43 -0.78 -8.28
N LEU A 185 2.56 -1.77 -8.07
CA LEU A 185 2.59 -2.71 -6.97
C LEU A 185 3.03 -4.06 -7.51
N TYR A 186 3.99 -4.67 -6.86
CA TYR A 186 4.55 -5.97 -7.21
C TYR A 186 4.06 -7.03 -6.25
N ARG A 187 3.92 -8.28 -6.72
CA ARG A 187 3.66 -9.46 -5.92
C ARG A 187 4.77 -10.49 -6.13
N ALA A 188 5.37 -10.96 -5.05
CA ALA A 188 6.35 -12.03 -5.06
C ALA A 188 5.83 -13.22 -4.26
N TRP A 189 6.11 -14.44 -4.72
CA TRP A 189 5.70 -15.70 -4.14
C TRP A 189 6.92 -16.57 -3.74
N ASN A 190 6.87 -17.17 -2.55
CA ASN A 190 7.94 -17.97 -1.97
C ASN A 190 8.02 -19.42 -2.46
N ARG A 191 7.26 -19.82 -3.50
CA ARG A 191 7.19 -21.20 -4.03
C ARG A 191 6.78 -22.26 -3.01
N ASN A 192 5.99 -21.92 -2.00
CA ASN A 192 5.63 -22.80 -0.88
C ASN A 192 6.83 -23.27 -0.04
N GLU A 193 7.92 -22.53 0.00
CA GLU A 193 9.00 -22.83 0.91
C GLU A 193 8.47 -22.95 2.35
N ASN A 194 8.98 -23.95 3.06
CA ASN A 194 8.56 -24.28 4.43
C ASN A 194 7.10 -24.77 4.58
N GLY A 195 6.41 -25.11 3.49
CA GLY A 195 5.10 -25.76 3.54
C GLY A 195 3.89 -24.83 3.57
N ALA A 196 4.09 -23.52 3.45
CA ALA A 196 3.00 -22.56 3.25
C ALA A 196 3.29 -21.62 2.09
N PRO A 197 2.31 -21.35 1.20
CA PRO A 197 2.44 -20.33 0.18
C PRO A 197 2.45 -18.97 0.84
N ASN A 198 3.52 -18.21 0.67
CA ASN A 198 3.63 -16.85 1.19
C ASN A 198 3.79 -15.87 0.05
N HIS A 199 3.06 -14.76 0.13
CA HIS A 199 3.12 -13.70 -0.85
C HIS A 199 3.52 -12.40 -0.17
N ARG A 200 4.38 -11.63 -0.83
CA ARG A 200 4.73 -10.29 -0.41
C ARG A 200 4.33 -9.27 -1.46
N TYR A 201 3.71 -8.19 -1.01
CA TYR A 201 3.21 -7.09 -1.85
C TYR A 201 4.02 -5.84 -1.55
N THR A 202 4.65 -5.26 -2.56
CA THR A 202 5.50 -4.08 -2.36
C THR A 202 5.42 -3.11 -3.53
N ALA A 203 5.43 -1.81 -3.24
CA ALA A 203 5.58 -0.76 -4.24
C ALA A 203 7.07 -0.36 -4.45
N SER A 204 8.00 -1.06 -3.79
CA SER A 204 9.44 -0.86 -3.91
C SER A 204 10.03 -1.90 -4.86
N SER A 205 10.61 -1.44 -5.98
CA SER A 205 11.36 -2.32 -6.89
C SER A 205 12.59 -2.92 -6.21
N ASN A 206 13.26 -2.19 -5.32
CA ASN A 206 14.41 -2.71 -4.57
C ASN A 206 14.00 -3.90 -3.71
N THR A 207 12.89 -3.77 -2.97
CA THR A 207 12.35 -4.88 -2.17
C THR A 207 11.98 -6.07 -3.05
N LEU A 208 11.39 -5.85 -4.23
CA LEU A 208 11.11 -6.93 -5.19
C LEU A 208 12.42 -7.63 -5.60
N PHE A 209 13.46 -6.89 -5.98
CA PHE A 209 14.74 -7.48 -6.38
C PHE A 209 15.41 -8.27 -5.24
N GLU A 210 15.32 -7.79 -4.00
CA GLU A 210 15.79 -8.54 -2.82
C GLU A 210 15.04 -9.86 -2.65
N MET A 211 13.71 -9.86 -2.83
CA MET A 211 12.89 -11.09 -2.77
C MET A 211 13.28 -12.07 -3.87
N ILE A 212 13.45 -11.61 -5.12
CA ILE A 212 13.88 -12.47 -6.23
C ILE A 212 15.28 -13.03 -5.99
N ALA A 213 16.21 -12.22 -5.49
CA ALA A 213 17.56 -12.69 -5.12
C ALA A 213 17.54 -13.74 -4.00
N ALA A 214 16.52 -13.68 -3.12
CA ALA A 214 16.27 -14.68 -2.09
C ALA A 214 15.51 -15.92 -2.58
N GLY A 215 15.27 -16.07 -3.89
CA GLY A 215 14.63 -17.26 -4.51
C GLY A 215 13.13 -17.17 -4.70
N TRP A 216 12.50 -16.05 -4.36
CA TRP A 216 11.07 -15.84 -4.63
C TRP A 216 10.83 -15.65 -6.13
N VAL A 217 9.60 -15.83 -6.55
CA VAL A 217 9.16 -15.62 -7.95
C VAL A 217 8.22 -14.42 -7.98
N PHE A 218 8.42 -13.53 -8.94
CA PHE A 218 7.42 -12.48 -9.15
C PHE A 218 6.16 -13.04 -9.81
N GLU A 219 5.01 -12.46 -9.49
CA GLU A 219 3.72 -12.78 -10.05
C GLU A 219 3.04 -11.48 -10.51
N GLY A 220 3.15 -11.18 -11.78
CA GLY A 220 2.61 -9.98 -12.39
C GLY A 220 2.61 -10.10 -13.90
N GLU A 221 2.31 -9.04 -14.60
CA GLU A 221 2.35 -9.00 -16.06
C GLU A 221 3.76 -9.33 -16.55
N ALA A 222 3.85 -10.29 -17.48
CA ALA A 222 5.13 -10.86 -17.91
C ALA A 222 6.13 -9.81 -18.44
N GLN A 223 5.64 -8.72 -19.03
CA GLN A 223 6.47 -7.68 -19.65
C GLN A 223 6.95 -6.62 -18.65
N THR A 224 6.11 -6.24 -17.69
CA THR A 224 6.35 -5.14 -16.77
C THR A 224 6.58 -5.58 -15.33
N GLN A 225 6.27 -6.84 -15.00
CA GLN A 225 6.25 -7.42 -13.65
C GLN A 225 5.21 -6.74 -12.71
N VAL A 226 4.39 -5.85 -13.22
CA VAL A 226 3.36 -5.14 -12.45
C VAL A 226 2.23 -6.11 -12.12
N PHE A 227 1.91 -6.24 -10.83
CA PHE A 227 0.77 -7.02 -10.35
C PHE A 227 -0.50 -6.18 -10.31
N ALA A 228 -0.41 -4.99 -9.74
CA ALA A 228 -1.49 -4.01 -9.62
C ALA A 228 -0.88 -2.61 -9.55
N CYS A 229 -1.72 -1.59 -9.41
CA CYS A 229 -1.27 -0.21 -9.34
C CYS A 229 -1.84 0.47 -8.10
N VAL A 230 -0.98 1.21 -7.40
CA VAL A 230 -1.31 1.95 -6.18
C VAL A 230 -1.19 3.45 -6.42
N PRO A 231 -1.97 4.28 -5.74
CA PRO A 231 -1.75 5.73 -5.73
C PRO A 231 -0.32 6.08 -5.28
N TYR A 232 0.18 7.22 -5.75
CA TYR A 232 1.46 7.76 -5.29
C TYR A 232 1.42 8.12 -3.82
#